data_b02cfbabb3f85a6cfd288ace4b40facd
#
_entry.id   b02cfbabb3f85a6cfd288ace4b40facd
#
_cell.length_a   1.000
_cell.length_b   1.000
_cell.length_c   1.000
_cell.angle_alpha   90.00
_cell.angle_beta   90.00
_cell.angle_gamma   90.00
#
_symmetry.space_group_name_H-M   'P 1'
#
loop_
_entity.id
_entity.type
_entity.pdbx_description
1 polymer ?
#
loop_
_entity_poly.entity_id
_entity_poly.type
_entity_poly.pdbx_seq_one_letter_code
_entity_poly.pdbx_strand_id
1 'polypeptide(L)'
;MIAFLTLAALASAIPADLPFEKWFTAHGVQVEIARKPGSPPWLRSTAELPVSADKVTSTLTDFKHYKDFFAPAIKKADVLDSEGGATRIHFIWPYPFPLRNRDAVVSYRGEQGEGGRLVLTWKNDARPGDPQEGIRIERVAGETVVEPLGPDRSRVTYAYLGELGGKFPAWAEDKAWREEPVQYIRAIRRRLHLPDLPK
;
A
#
# COMPACT_ATOMS: atom_id res chain seq x y z
N MET A 1 -15.84 -19.47 -34.31
CA MET A 1 -14.58 -18.71 -34.19
C MET A 1 -14.53 -18.22 -32.75
N ILE A 2 -13.81 -18.94 -31.87
CA ILE A 2 -13.73 -18.64 -30.45
C ILE A 2 -12.56 -17.65 -30.30
N ALA A 3 -12.90 -16.40 -29.99
CA ALA A 3 -11.89 -15.39 -29.68
C ALA A 3 -11.27 -15.72 -28.32
N PHE A 4 -10.03 -16.18 -28.32
CA PHE A 4 -9.21 -16.23 -27.11
C PHE A 4 -8.90 -14.79 -26.70
N LEU A 5 -9.63 -14.28 -25.70
CA LEU A 5 -9.18 -13.11 -24.96
C LEU A 5 -7.90 -13.53 -24.22
N THR A 6 -6.76 -13.11 -24.72
CA THR A 6 -5.50 -13.17 -23.98
C THR A 6 -5.64 -12.24 -22.78
N LEU A 7 -5.86 -12.84 -21.62
CA LEU A 7 -5.77 -12.14 -20.33
C LEU A 7 -4.31 -11.67 -20.20
N ALA A 8 -4.08 -10.38 -20.38
CA ALA A 8 -2.77 -9.81 -20.11
C ALA A 8 -2.49 -10.03 -18.64
N ALA A 9 -1.48 -10.82 -18.31
CA ALA A 9 -1.02 -10.99 -16.94
C ALA A 9 -0.61 -9.61 -16.43
N LEU A 10 -1.21 -9.20 -15.30
CA LEU A 10 -0.84 -7.98 -14.59
C LEU A 10 0.66 -7.97 -14.31
N ALA A 11 1.35 -6.96 -14.82
CA ALA A 11 2.73 -6.73 -14.42
C ALA A 11 2.73 -6.28 -12.96
N SER A 12 3.26 -7.12 -12.08
CA SER A 12 3.50 -6.76 -10.68
C SER A 12 4.34 -5.49 -10.61
N ALA A 13 3.97 -4.57 -9.69
CA ALA A 13 4.80 -3.41 -9.39
C ALA A 13 6.10 -3.79 -8.67
N ILE A 14 6.19 -5.02 -8.19
CA ILE A 14 7.32 -5.56 -7.44
C ILE A 14 8.27 -6.27 -8.41
N PRO A 15 9.58 -5.97 -8.41
CA PRO A 15 10.57 -6.75 -9.17
C PRO A 15 10.52 -8.23 -8.77
N ALA A 16 10.44 -9.12 -9.76
CA ALA A 16 10.27 -10.56 -9.54
C ALA A 16 11.48 -11.22 -8.82
N ASP A 17 12.65 -10.59 -8.89
CA ASP A 17 13.92 -11.09 -8.35
C ASP A 17 14.23 -10.61 -6.92
N LEU A 18 13.27 -9.98 -6.23
CA LEU A 18 13.50 -9.48 -4.89
C LEU A 18 13.62 -10.63 -3.86
N PRO A 19 14.75 -10.74 -3.16
CA PRO A 19 14.97 -11.78 -2.17
C PRO A 19 14.30 -11.39 -0.85
N PHE A 20 12.99 -11.54 -0.76
CA PHE A 20 12.28 -11.32 0.49
C PHE A 20 12.68 -12.34 1.54
N GLU A 21 13.04 -11.86 2.72
CA GLU A 21 13.33 -12.66 3.91
C GLU A 21 12.37 -12.31 5.04
N LYS A 22 12.01 -13.29 5.85
CA LYS A 22 11.16 -13.04 7.02
C LYS A 22 11.90 -12.11 7.98
N TRP A 23 11.24 -11.01 8.36
CA TRP A 23 11.83 -10.03 9.28
C TRP A 23 11.24 -10.17 10.69
N PHE A 24 9.92 -10.11 10.82
CA PHE A 24 9.23 -10.32 12.10
C PHE A 24 7.75 -10.69 11.88
N THR A 25 7.08 -11.02 12.98
CA THR A 25 5.62 -11.16 13.01
C THR A 25 5.10 -10.32 14.18
N ALA A 26 4.09 -9.49 13.94
CA ALA A 26 3.45 -8.69 14.96
C ALA A 26 1.95 -8.59 14.69
N HIS A 27 1.13 -8.70 15.73
CA HIS A 27 -0.32 -8.57 15.61
C HIS A 27 -0.94 -9.48 14.52
N GLY A 28 -0.43 -10.70 14.36
CA GLY A 28 -0.88 -11.63 13.33
C GLY A 28 -0.50 -11.24 11.88
N VAL A 29 0.31 -10.19 11.72
CA VAL A 29 0.87 -9.75 10.43
C VAL A 29 2.29 -10.30 10.30
N GLN A 30 2.53 -11.10 9.27
CA GLN A 30 3.88 -11.51 8.88
C GLN A 30 4.51 -10.39 8.07
N VAL A 31 5.71 -9.97 8.43
CA VAL A 31 6.46 -8.93 7.70
C VAL A 31 7.77 -9.50 7.19
N GLU A 32 8.02 -9.23 5.92
CA GLU A 32 9.21 -9.62 5.18
C GLU A 32 9.89 -8.36 4.63
N ILE A 33 11.19 -8.45 4.41
CA ILE A 33 12.01 -7.34 3.91
C ILE A 33 12.95 -7.84 2.82
N ALA A 34 13.12 -7.03 1.77
CA ALA A 34 14.14 -7.26 0.76
C ALA A 34 15.04 -6.02 0.65
N ARG A 35 16.34 -6.19 0.85
CA ARG A 35 17.33 -5.12 0.83
C ARG A 35 18.21 -5.22 -0.42
N LYS A 36 18.37 -4.10 -1.11
CA LYS A 36 19.38 -3.94 -2.19
C LYS A 36 20.31 -2.78 -1.82
N PRO A 37 21.62 -2.91 -1.98
CA PRO A 37 22.57 -1.82 -1.73
C PRO A 37 22.17 -0.54 -2.48
N GLY A 38 22.21 0.62 -1.81
CA GLY A 38 21.92 1.93 -2.41
C GLY A 38 20.45 2.18 -2.74
N SER A 39 19.53 1.33 -2.28
CA SER A 39 18.09 1.49 -2.45
C SER A 39 17.38 1.37 -1.11
N PRO A 40 16.25 2.09 -0.91
CA PRO A 40 15.34 1.77 0.18
C PRO A 40 14.89 0.32 0.13
N PRO A 41 14.57 -0.29 1.26
CA PRO A 41 14.08 -1.66 1.29
C PRO A 41 12.71 -1.77 0.64
N TRP A 42 12.42 -2.92 0.09
CA TRP A 42 11.05 -3.37 -0.14
C TRP A 42 10.54 -4.09 1.10
N LEU A 43 9.31 -3.78 1.48
CA LEU A 43 8.64 -4.39 2.60
C LEU A 43 7.39 -5.12 2.10
N ARG A 44 7.11 -6.27 2.69
CA ARG A 44 5.92 -7.06 2.35
C ARG A 44 5.25 -7.52 3.64
N SER A 45 3.98 -7.20 3.82
CA SER A 45 3.16 -7.70 4.92
C SER A 45 2.05 -8.61 4.40
N THR A 46 1.80 -9.69 5.12
CA THR A 46 0.74 -10.65 4.81
C THR A 46 -0.10 -10.92 6.05
N ALA A 47 -1.41 -10.87 5.89
CA ALA A 47 -2.36 -11.21 6.96
C ALA A 47 -3.61 -11.89 6.39
N GLU A 48 -4.22 -12.77 7.17
CA GLU A 48 -5.56 -13.28 6.91
C GLU A 48 -6.59 -12.47 7.68
N LEU A 49 -7.71 -12.20 7.02
CA LEU A 49 -8.82 -11.43 7.57
C LEU A 49 -10.09 -12.30 7.59
N PRO A 50 -10.86 -12.30 8.70
CA PRO A 50 -12.13 -13.01 8.78
C PRO A 50 -13.25 -12.22 8.10
N VAL A 51 -13.10 -11.95 6.81
CA VAL A 51 -14.02 -11.17 5.98
C VAL A 51 -13.79 -11.50 4.51
N SER A 52 -14.84 -11.43 3.69
CA SER A 52 -14.78 -11.72 2.26
C SER A 52 -13.82 -10.78 1.53
N ALA A 53 -13.20 -11.27 0.46
CA ALA A 53 -12.33 -10.49 -0.41
C ALA A 53 -13.04 -9.28 -1.03
N ASP A 54 -14.33 -9.39 -1.35
CA ASP A 54 -15.13 -8.29 -1.93
C ASP A 54 -15.24 -7.09 -0.98
N LYS A 55 -15.45 -7.34 0.33
CA LYS A 55 -15.47 -6.26 1.33
C LYS A 55 -14.12 -5.57 1.47
N VAL A 56 -13.03 -6.33 1.44
CA VAL A 56 -11.68 -5.76 1.46
C VAL A 56 -11.43 -4.96 0.18
N THR A 57 -11.77 -5.52 -0.98
CA THR A 57 -11.64 -4.86 -2.29
C THR A 57 -12.40 -3.55 -2.33
N SER A 58 -13.69 -3.55 -1.93
CA SER A 58 -14.50 -2.32 -1.87
C SER A 58 -13.89 -1.26 -0.95
N THR A 59 -13.29 -1.68 0.17
CA THR A 59 -12.60 -0.77 1.09
C THR A 59 -11.35 -0.17 0.45
N LEU A 60 -10.53 -0.99 -0.22
CA LEU A 60 -9.26 -0.55 -0.82
C LEU A 60 -9.43 0.26 -2.10
N THR A 61 -10.60 0.20 -2.75
CA THR A 61 -10.91 0.99 -3.96
C THR A 61 -11.74 2.23 -3.67
N ASP A 62 -12.12 2.46 -2.42
CA ASP A 62 -12.85 3.66 -1.97
C ASP A 62 -11.89 4.84 -1.73
N PHE A 63 -11.24 5.30 -2.79
CA PHE A 63 -10.20 6.33 -2.76
C PHE A 63 -10.65 7.66 -2.15
N LYS A 64 -11.94 7.99 -2.23
CA LYS A 64 -12.50 9.23 -1.67
C LYS A 64 -12.41 9.29 -0.16
N HIS A 65 -12.36 8.14 0.50
CA HIS A 65 -12.29 8.03 1.96
C HIS A 65 -10.91 7.62 2.47
N TYR A 66 -9.87 7.67 1.65
CA TYR A 66 -8.51 7.28 2.05
C TYR A 66 -7.95 8.09 3.21
N LYS A 67 -8.30 9.37 3.31
CA LYS A 67 -7.92 10.18 4.48
C LYS A 67 -8.41 9.55 5.78
N ASP A 68 -9.69 9.17 5.84
CA ASP A 68 -10.30 8.58 7.04
C ASP A 68 -9.82 7.15 7.26
N PHE A 69 -9.66 6.41 6.17
CA PHE A 69 -9.15 5.04 6.19
C PHE A 69 -7.76 4.94 6.82
N PHE A 70 -6.84 5.83 6.44
CA PHE A 70 -5.47 5.83 6.95
C PHE A 70 -5.26 6.71 8.19
N ALA A 71 -6.29 7.39 8.69
CA ALA A 71 -6.16 8.22 9.89
C ALA A 71 -5.68 7.39 11.11
N PRO A 72 -4.84 7.94 11.99
CA PRO A 72 -4.24 9.29 11.95
C PRO A 72 -2.91 9.37 11.17
N ALA A 73 -2.49 8.30 10.49
CA ALA A 73 -1.19 8.24 9.81
C ALA A 73 -1.07 9.23 8.63
N ILE A 74 -2.19 9.67 8.07
CA ILE A 74 -2.23 10.58 6.93
C ILE A 74 -2.95 11.89 7.33
N LYS A 75 -2.33 13.02 6.99
CA LYS A 75 -2.93 14.36 7.13
C LYS A 75 -3.91 14.65 5.98
N LYS A 76 -3.57 14.16 4.77
CA LYS A 76 -4.29 14.45 3.53
C LYS A 76 -4.22 13.27 2.57
N ALA A 77 -5.31 13.02 1.87
CA ALA A 77 -5.41 12.09 0.74
C ALA A 77 -6.48 12.63 -0.22
N ASP A 78 -6.09 13.51 -1.13
CA ASP A 78 -7.00 14.15 -2.07
C ASP A 78 -6.91 13.49 -3.43
N VAL A 79 -8.02 13.04 -3.96
CA VAL A 79 -8.12 12.58 -5.36
C VAL A 79 -7.94 13.79 -6.27
N LEU A 80 -6.90 13.76 -7.11
CA LEU A 80 -6.61 14.80 -8.08
C LEU A 80 -7.39 14.60 -9.37
N ASP A 81 -7.31 13.40 -9.90
CA ASP A 81 -8.02 13.00 -11.13
C ASP A 81 -8.17 11.47 -11.20
N SER A 82 -9.01 11.04 -12.18
CA SER A 82 -9.16 9.62 -12.52
C SER A 82 -9.25 9.52 -14.04
N GLU A 83 -8.24 8.93 -14.66
CA GLU A 83 -8.11 8.82 -16.10
C GLU A 83 -7.51 7.47 -16.49
N GLY A 84 -7.99 6.89 -17.61
CA GLY A 84 -7.45 5.65 -18.17
C GLY A 84 -7.47 4.45 -17.20
N GLY A 85 -8.44 4.40 -16.27
CA GLY A 85 -8.56 3.34 -15.26
C GLY A 85 -7.56 3.48 -14.09
N ALA A 86 -6.86 4.60 -13.99
CA ALA A 86 -6.02 4.95 -12.86
C ALA A 86 -6.59 6.13 -12.08
N THR A 87 -6.39 6.18 -10.78
CA THR A 87 -6.77 7.29 -9.91
C THR A 87 -5.53 7.88 -9.26
N ARG A 88 -5.31 9.18 -9.45
CA ARG A 88 -4.20 9.92 -8.85
C ARG A 88 -4.63 10.55 -7.54
N ILE A 89 -3.81 10.36 -6.51
CA ILE A 89 -4.09 10.84 -5.15
C ILE A 89 -2.87 11.59 -4.62
N HIS A 90 -3.08 12.78 -4.08
CA HIS A 90 -2.07 13.54 -3.36
C HIS A 90 -2.13 13.21 -1.88
N PHE A 91 -1.06 12.61 -1.37
CA PHE A 91 -0.91 12.24 0.03
C PHE A 91 0.00 13.21 0.78
N ILE A 92 -0.31 13.44 2.06
CA ILE A 92 0.57 14.11 3.02
C ILE A 92 0.65 13.28 4.29
N TRP A 93 1.87 12.85 4.63
CA TRP A 93 2.19 12.19 5.89
C TRP A 93 2.76 13.20 6.87
N PRO A 94 2.11 13.40 8.03
CA PRO A 94 2.62 14.30 9.06
C PRO A 94 3.79 13.64 9.81
N TYR A 95 4.84 14.42 10.08
CA TYR A 95 5.93 14.00 10.95
C TYR A 95 6.13 15.04 12.05
N PRO A 96 6.51 14.61 13.28
CA PRO A 96 6.75 15.53 14.38
C PRO A 96 7.99 16.40 14.12
N PHE A 97 7.97 17.64 14.63
CA PHE A 97 9.15 18.49 14.61
C PHE A 97 10.36 17.79 15.26
N PRO A 98 11.57 17.91 14.71
CA PRO A 98 11.98 18.80 13.60
C PRO A 98 11.82 18.21 12.18
N LEU A 99 11.19 17.08 12.02
CA LEU A 99 10.97 16.48 10.70
C LEU A 99 9.86 17.22 9.95
N ARG A 100 10.08 17.43 8.67
CA ARG A 100 9.05 18.02 7.79
C ARG A 100 8.07 16.93 7.35
N ASN A 101 6.84 17.31 7.02
CA ASN A 101 5.88 16.40 6.38
C ASN A 101 6.48 15.80 5.10
N ARG A 102 6.01 14.61 4.75
CA ARG A 102 6.25 13.97 3.44
C ARG A 102 5.02 14.10 2.59
N ASP A 103 5.24 14.15 1.31
CA ASP A 103 4.18 14.28 0.34
C ASP A 103 4.48 13.43 -0.90
N ALA A 104 3.45 12.88 -1.52
CA ALA A 104 3.56 12.17 -2.79
C ALA A 104 2.28 12.31 -3.60
N VAL A 105 2.42 12.27 -4.92
CA VAL A 105 1.30 12.01 -5.82
C VAL A 105 1.46 10.60 -6.35
N VAL A 106 0.46 9.78 -6.10
CA VAL A 106 0.49 8.34 -6.37
C VAL A 106 -0.67 7.97 -7.28
N SER A 107 -0.39 7.27 -8.36
CA SER A 107 -1.39 6.72 -9.27
C SER A 107 -1.71 5.28 -8.88
N TYR A 108 -2.97 5.01 -8.60
CA TYR A 108 -3.51 3.68 -8.28
C TYR A 108 -4.21 3.08 -9.49
N ARG A 109 -3.98 1.78 -9.72
CA ARG A 109 -4.71 0.98 -10.71
C ARG A 109 -5.14 -0.34 -10.07
N GLY A 110 -6.44 -0.61 -10.09
CA GLY A 110 -7.02 -1.86 -9.62
C GLY A 110 -7.41 -2.77 -10.78
N GLU A 111 -7.06 -4.04 -10.69
CA GLU A 111 -7.47 -5.05 -11.65
C GLU A 111 -7.99 -6.28 -10.91
N GLN A 112 -9.15 -6.76 -11.34
CA GLN A 112 -9.74 -7.99 -10.81
C GLN A 112 -9.32 -9.18 -11.66
N GLY A 113 -8.79 -10.20 -11.01
CA GLY A 113 -8.44 -11.48 -11.61
C GLY A 113 -9.51 -12.54 -11.38
N GLU A 114 -9.19 -13.76 -11.78
CA GLU A 114 -10.06 -14.90 -11.57
C GLU A 114 -10.36 -15.15 -10.08
N GLY A 115 -11.55 -15.68 -9.82
CA GLY A 115 -11.98 -16.07 -8.48
C GLY A 115 -12.19 -14.92 -7.49
N GLY A 116 -12.29 -13.66 -7.95
CA GLY A 116 -12.46 -12.49 -7.08
C GLY A 116 -11.15 -11.95 -6.47
N ARG A 117 -10.00 -12.34 -7.03
CA ARG A 117 -8.69 -11.79 -6.67
C ARG A 117 -8.58 -10.33 -7.14
N LEU A 118 -8.18 -9.40 -6.26
CA LEU A 118 -7.81 -8.04 -6.63
C LEU A 118 -6.29 -7.90 -6.63
N VAL A 119 -5.76 -7.20 -7.63
CA VAL A 119 -4.41 -6.63 -7.59
C VAL A 119 -4.54 -5.10 -7.73
N LEU A 120 -4.20 -4.39 -6.68
CA LEU A 120 -4.18 -2.93 -6.64
C LEU A 120 -2.71 -2.48 -6.66
N THR A 121 -2.24 -1.99 -7.79
CA THR A 121 -0.88 -1.46 -7.93
C THR A 121 -0.88 0.05 -7.77
N TRP A 122 0.27 0.59 -7.34
CA TRP A 122 0.49 2.04 -7.31
C TRP A 122 1.95 2.40 -7.59
N LYS A 123 2.13 3.60 -8.09
CA LYS A 123 3.45 4.17 -8.35
C LYS A 123 3.41 5.70 -8.27
N ASN A 124 4.58 6.30 -8.13
CA ASN A 124 4.72 7.75 -8.26
C ASN A 124 4.20 8.23 -9.63
N ASP A 125 3.36 9.25 -9.60
CA ASP A 125 2.83 9.93 -10.79
C ASP A 125 2.72 11.44 -10.53
N ALA A 126 3.77 12.01 -9.93
CA ALA A 126 3.86 13.45 -9.75
C ALA A 126 4.14 14.14 -11.09
N ARG A 127 3.36 15.16 -11.41
CA ARG A 127 3.43 15.92 -12.66
C ARG A 127 3.74 17.39 -12.37
N PRO A 128 4.30 18.14 -13.33
CA PRO A 128 4.43 19.58 -13.20
C PRO A 128 3.08 20.24 -12.89
N GLY A 129 3.04 21.09 -11.86
CA GLY A 129 1.81 21.75 -11.40
C GLY A 129 1.04 21.01 -10.30
N ASP A 130 1.39 19.79 -9.97
CA ASP A 130 0.77 19.10 -8.84
C ASP A 130 1.11 19.79 -7.51
N PRO A 131 0.18 19.78 -6.52
CA PRO A 131 0.40 20.39 -5.22
C PRO A 131 1.57 19.72 -4.49
N GLN A 132 2.31 20.50 -3.70
CA GLN A 132 3.39 20.04 -2.85
C GLN A 132 3.37 20.75 -1.50
N GLU A 133 3.24 19.99 -0.41
CA GLU A 133 3.13 20.51 0.96
C GLU A 133 4.20 19.94 1.91
N GLY A 134 5.21 19.28 1.40
CA GLY A 134 6.25 18.63 2.20
C GLY A 134 7.53 18.34 1.44
N ILE A 135 8.30 17.36 1.93
CA ILE A 135 9.39 16.75 1.16
C ILE A 135 8.76 15.72 0.25
N ARG A 136 8.91 15.90 -1.07
CA ARG A 136 8.39 14.96 -2.06
C ARG A 136 9.12 13.61 -1.96
N ILE A 137 8.33 12.54 -1.80
CA ILE A 137 8.81 11.16 -1.97
C ILE A 137 8.73 10.87 -3.47
N GLU A 138 9.86 10.59 -4.08
CA GLU A 138 9.95 10.40 -5.55
C GLU A 138 9.87 8.91 -5.94
N ARG A 139 10.38 8.02 -5.09
CA ARG A 139 10.35 6.59 -5.32
C ARG A 139 9.23 5.93 -4.53
N VAL A 140 8.02 5.98 -5.07
CA VAL A 140 6.84 5.35 -4.50
C VAL A 140 6.35 4.29 -5.48
N ALA A 141 6.31 3.06 -5.04
CA ALA A 141 5.72 1.96 -5.80
C ALA A 141 5.28 0.84 -4.84
N GLY A 142 4.29 0.10 -5.23
CA GLY A 142 3.84 -1.06 -4.47
C GLY A 142 2.60 -1.71 -5.05
N GLU A 143 2.14 -2.73 -4.36
CA GLU A 143 0.89 -3.41 -4.69
C GLU A 143 0.21 -3.97 -3.44
N THR A 144 -1.11 -4.06 -3.49
CA THR A 144 -1.90 -4.88 -2.56
C THR A 144 -2.61 -5.96 -3.36
N VAL A 145 -2.40 -7.20 -2.93
CA VAL A 145 -3.13 -8.36 -3.46
C VAL A 145 -4.14 -8.80 -2.42
N VAL A 146 -5.40 -8.94 -2.84
CA VAL A 146 -6.47 -9.53 -2.03
C VAL A 146 -6.86 -10.85 -2.66
N GLU A 147 -6.76 -11.93 -1.91
CA GLU A 147 -7.08 -13.29 -2.36
C GLU A 147 -8.23 -13.84 -1.52
N PRO A 148 -9.32 -14.33 -2.11
CA PRO A 148 -10.35 -15.04 -1.37
C PRO A 148 -9.82 -16.39 -0.86
N LEU A 149 -10.06 -16.67 0.42
CA LEU A 149 -9.79 -17.96 1.07
C LEU A 149 -11.09 -18.73 1.40
N GLY A 150 -12.22 -18.17 0.99
CA GLY A 150 -13.56 -18.67 1.25
C GLY A 150 -14.56 -17.52 1.29
N PRO A 151 -15.84 -17.80 1.54
CA PRO A 151 -16.89 -16.77 1.48
C PRO A 151 -16.67 -15.63 2.49
N ASP A 152 -16.12 -15.93 3.68
CA ASP A 152 -15.93 -14.99 4.78
C ASP A 152 -14.47 -14.88 5.22
N ARG A 153 -13.52 -15.23 4.35
CA ARG A 153 -12.09 -15.15 4.62
C ARG A 153 -11.33 -14.65 3.41
N SER A 154 -10.34 -13.81 3.65
CA SER A 154 -9.43 -13.32 2.62
C SER A 154 -8.00 -13.25 3.15
N ARG A 155 -7.04 -13.26 2.22
CA ARG A 155 -5.64 -12.93 2.49
C ARG A 155 -5.32 -11.59 1.84
N VAL A 156 -4.67 -10.73 2.59
CA VAL A 156 -4.14 -9.46 2.09
C VAL A 156 -2.63 -9.52 2.13
N THR A 157 -2.01 -9.28 0.98
CA THR A 157 -0.57 -9.09 0.84
C THR A 157 -0.33 -7.66 0.38
N TYR A 158 0.37 -6.87 1.17
CA TYR A 158 0.75 -5.49 0.89
C TYR A 158 2.26 -5.39 0.76
N ALA A 159 2.75 -4.96 -0.38
CA ALA A 159 4.17 -4.80 -0.61
C ALA A 159 4.47 -3.43 -1.21
N TYR A 160 5.53 -2.76 -0.71
CA TYR A 160 5.85 -1.41 -1.10
C TYR A 160 7.34 -1.10 -0.96
N LEU A 161 7.80 -0.09 -1.69
CA LEU A 161 9.13 0.48 -1.56
C LEU A 161 9.15 1.46 -0.37
N GLY A 162 10.01 1.21 0.60
CA GLY A 162 10.09 1.96 1.87
C GLY A 162 10.88 3.27 1.80
N GLU A 163 10.74 4.08 0.74
CA GLU A 163 11.37 5.40 0.70
C GLU A 163 10.67 6.38 1.64
N LEU A 164 11.46 7.09 2.46
CA LEU A 164 10.96 8.11 3.37
C LEU A 164 11.21 9.54 2.89
N GLY A 165 12.00 9.71 1.85
CA GLY A 165 12.38 11.02 1.29
C GLY A 165 13.25 11.88 2.22
N GLY A 166 14.21 12.60 1.64
CA GLY A 166 15.10 13.52 2.36
C GLY A 166 16.04 12.83 3.37
N LYS A 167 16.56 13.62 4.33
CA LYS A 167 17.41 13.09 5.40
C LYS A 167 16.53 12.62 6.56
N PHE A 168 16.67 11.36 6.92
CA PHE A 168 15.98 10.74 8.04
C PHE A 168 17.00 10.20 9.04
N PRO A 169 16.83 10.37 10.35
CA PRO A 169 17.68 9.70 11.34
C PRO A 169 17.49 8.18 11.25
N ALA A 170 18.57 7.41 11.32
CA ALA A 170 18.50 5.95 11.15
C ALA A 170 17.51 5.26 12.11
N TRP A 171 17.39 5.75 13.36
CA TRP A 171 16.43 5.22 14.33
C TRP A 171 14.97 5.45 13.90
N ALA A 172 14.69 6.57 13.21
CA ALA A 172 13.35 6.89 12.74
C ALA A 172 13.00 6.11 11.46
N GLU A 173 14.00 5.83 10.62
CA GLU A 173 13.82 4.94 9.46
C GLU A 173 13.43 3.52 9.88
N ASP A 174 14.20 2.89 10.78
CA ASP A 174 13.91 1.54 11.25
C ASP A 174 12.53 1.46 11.90
N LYS A 175 12.17 2.46 12.69
CA LYS A 175 10.84 2.55 13.30
C LYS A 175 9.73 2.64 12.24
N ALA A 176 9.87 3.53 11.24
CA ALA A 176 8.88 3.70 10.19
C ALA A 176 8.69 2.40 9.39
N TRP A 177 9.77 1.73 9.01
CA TRP A 177 9.71 0.47 8.28
C TRP A 177 9.10 -0.68 9.09
N ARG A 178 9.22 -0.68 10.42
CA ARG A 178 8.57 -1.68 11.28
C ARG A 178 7.08 -1.40 11.49
N GLU A 179 6.70 -0.15 11.62
CA GLU A 179 5.33 0.23 11.97
C GLU A 179 4.40 0.22 10.75
N GLU A 180 4.85 0.77 9.63
CA GLU A 180 3.99 1.02 8.47
C GLU A 180 3.31 -0.24 7.92
N PRO A 181 3.99 -1.38 7.66
CA PRO A 181 3.35 -2.56 7.09
C PRO A 181 2.28 -3.18 8.01
N VAL A 182 2.46 -3.04 9.32
CA VAL A 182 1.47 -3.49 10.32
C VAL A 182 0.29 -2.51 10.39
N GLN A 183 0.58 -1.20 10.36
CA GLN A 183 -0.46 -0.17 10.41
C GLN A 183 -1.39 -0.20 9.19
N TYR A 184 -0.87 -0.55 8.02
CA TYR A 184 -1.71 -0.74 6.83
C TYR A 184 -2.78 -1.82 7.04
N ILE A 185 -2.40 -3.00 7.51
CA ILE A 185 -3.34 -4.09 7.82
C ILE A 185 -4.31 -3.69 8.94
N ARG A 186 -3.82 -3.01 9.97
CA ARG A 186 -4.69 -2.50 11.05
C ARG A 186 -5.69 -1.46 10.55
N ALA A 187 -5.31 -0.62 9.58
CA ALA A 187 -6.23 0.34 8.96
C ALA A 187 -7.38 -0.38 8.24
N ILE A 188 -7.08 -1.43 7.47
CA ILE A 188 -8.11 -2.27 6.84
C ILE A 188 -9.05 -2.85 7.91
N ARG A 189 -8.52 -3.42 8.99
CA ARG A 189 -9.32 -4.01 10.07
C ARG A 189 -10.22 -2.97 10.72
N ARG A 190 -9.70 -1.79 11.06
CA ARG A 190 -10.50 -0.71 11.65
C ARG A 190 -11.66 -0.30 10.73
N ARG A 191 -11.39 -0.11 9.45
CA ARG A 191 -12.42 0.29 8.48
C ARG A 191 -13.52 -0.77 8.31
N LEU A 192 -13.17 -2.03 8.47
CA LEU A 192 -14.08 -3.17 8.38
C LEU A 192 -14.70 -3.54 9.75
N HIS A 193 -14.46 -2.74 10.79
CA HIS A 193 -14.93 -2.99 12.16
C HIS A 193 -14.53 -4.37 12.71
N LEU A 194 -13.38 -4.89 12.26
CA LEU A 194 -12.83 -6.14 12.78
C LEU A 194 -12.08 -5.87 14.09
N PRO A 195 -12.12 -6.80 15.06
CA PRO A 195 -11.36 -6.65 16.30
C PRO A 195 -9.86 -6.52 16.00
N ASP A 196 -9.15 -5.73 16.81
CA ASP A 196 -7.69 -5.66 16.75
C ASP A 196 -7.11 -7.05 17.02
N LEU A 197 -5.96 -7.32 16.40
CA LEU A 197 -5.25 -8.56 16.64
C LEU A 197 -4.57 -8.53 18.02
N PRO A 198 -4.41 -9.66 18.70
CA PRO A 198 -3.67 -9.72 19.95
C PRO A 198 -2.25 -9.16 19.77
N LYS A 199 -1.73 -8.56 20.85
CA LYS A 199 -0.36 -8.00 20.87
C LYS A 199 0.70 -9.08 20.73
#